data_db1628a68dddbb869f3ba4c106be7600
#
_entry.id   db1628a68dddbb869f3ba4c106be7600
#
_cell.length_a   1.000
_cell.length_b   1.000
_cell.length_c   1.000
_cell.angle_alpha   90.00
_cell.angle_beta   90.00
_cell.angle_gamma   90.00
#
_symmetry.space_group_name_H-M   'P 1'
#
loop_
_entity.id
_entity.type
_entity.pdbx_description
1 polymer ?
#
loop_
_entity_poly.entity_id
_entity_poly.type
_entity_poly.pdbx_seq_one_letter_code
_entity_poly.pdbx_strand_id
1 'polypeptide(L)' 'RMERVKEFLNGDELLDNYDIARLLNVSLRTVARYREKGLIRYYQTDDNGKNFYRSSEIQEFLLKRGKKK' A
#
# COMPACT_ATOMS: atom_id res chain seq x y z
N ARG A 1 0.48 -17.06 9.80
CA ARG A 1 1.18 -15.96 9.28
C ARG A 1 0.28 -14.88 8.80
N MET A 2 -0.63 -15.20 7.92
CA MET A 2 -1.58 -14.22 7.48
C MET A 2 -2.45 -13.76 8.64
N GLU A 3 -2.71 -14.63 9.56
CA GLU A 3 -3.51 -14.26 10.71
C GLU A 3 -2.84 -13.19 11.53
N ARG A 4 -1.53 -13.30 11.68
CA ARG A 4 -0.81 -12.32 12.42
C ARG A 4 -0.86 -10.99 11.73
N VAL A 5 -0.77 -11.00 10.41
CA VAL A 5 -0.82 -9.78 9.64
C VAL A 5 -2.18 -9.13 9.82
N LYS A 6 -3.23 -9.94 9.85
CA LYS A 6 -4.56 -9.39 10.03
C LYS A 6 -4.70 -8.68 11.36
N GLU A 7 -4.11 -9.24 12.40
CA GLU A 7 -4.15 -8.62 13.70
C GLU A 7 -3.40 -7.31 13.68
N PHE A 8 -2.26 -7.30 12.99
CA PHE A 8 -1.48 -6.09 12.88
C PHE A 8 -2.27 -5.00 12.18
N LEU A 9 -3.01 -5.37 11.16
CA LEU A 9 -3.77 -4.41 10.39
C LEU A 9 -5.00 -3.89 11.12
N ASN A 10 -5.44 -4.63 12.12
CA ASN A 10 -6.57 -4.20 12.93
C ASN A 10 -7.78 -3.87 12.07
N GLY A 11 -8.10 -4.77 11.16
CA GLY A 11 -9.27 -4.58 10.33
C GLY A 11 -9.02 -4.00 8.97
N ASP A 12 -7.85 -3.45 8.73
CA ASP A 12 -7.53 -2.95 7.42
C ASP A 12 -7.32 -4.11 6.47
N GLU A 13 -7.48 -3.83 5.21
CA GLU A 13 -7.17 -4.81 4.20
C GLU A 13 -5.69 -4.76 3.88
N LEU A 14 -5.13 -5.90 3.54
CA LEU A 14 -3.75 -5.99 3.14
C LEU A 14 -3.69 -5.98 1.63
N LEU A 15 -2.99 -5.00 1.07
CA LEU A 15 -2.88 -4.84 -0.37
C LEU A 15 -1.44 -5.08 -0.80
N ASP A 16 -1.25 -5.60 -2.01
CA ASP A 16 0.10 -5.78 -2.52
C ASP A 16 0.35 -4.77 -3.62
N ASN A 17 1.52 -4.87 -4.26
CA ASN A 17 1.90 -3.91 -5.28
C ASN A 17 0.91 -3.86 -6.42
N TYR A 18 0.41 -5.01 -6.82
CA TYR A 18 -0.52 -5.07 -7.94
C TYR A 18 -1.83 -4.39 -7.57
N ASP A 19 -2.27 -4.61 -6.34
CA ASP A 19 -3.50 -3.96 -5.88
C ASP A 19 -3.34 -2.45 -5.89
N ILE A 20 -2.18 -1.97 -5.43
CA ILE A 20 -1.94 -0.55 -5.38
C ILE A 20 -1.90 0.04 -6.79
N ALA A 21 -1.20 -0.64 -7.69
CA ALA A 21 -1.11 -0.16 -9.06
C ALA A 21 -2.49 -0.04 -9.68
N ARG A 22 -3.33 -1.02 -9.42
CA ARG A 22 -4.68 -0.99 -9.97
C ARG A 22 -5.53 0.10 -9.32
N LEU A 23 -5.42 0.23 -8.01
CA LEU A 23 -6.19 1.21 -7.29
C LEU A 23 -5.83 2.62 -7.68
N LEU A 24 -4.56 2.89 -7.83
CA LEU A 24 -4.09 4.21 -8.20
C LEU A 24 -4.05 4.42 -9.70
N ASN A 25 -4.26 3.34 -10.45
CA ASN A 25 -4.25 3.39 -11.91
C ASN A 25 -2.89 3.86 -12.43
N VAL A 26 -1.84 3.25 -11.91
CA VAL A 26 -0.48 3.57 -12.32
C VAL A 26 0.27 2.28 -12.53
N SER A 27 1.48 2.38 -13.07
CA SER A 27 2.31 1.21 -13.29
C SER A 27 2.98 0.79 -12.00
N LEU A 28 3.50 -0.43 -12.00
CA LEU A 28 4.23 -0.92 -10.85
C LEU A 28 5.47 -0.07 -10.59
N ARG A 29 6.06 0.44 -11.64
CA ARG A 29 7.23 1.28 -11.50
C ARG A 29 6.86 2.55 -10.75
N THR A 30 5.70 3.10 -11.03
CA THR A 30 5.25 4.31 -10.36
C THR A 30 4.97 4.03 -8.89
N VAL A 31 4.43 2.86 -8.58
CA VAL A 31 4.21 2.49 -7.19
C VAL A 31 5.55 2.45 -6.46
N ALA A 32 6.57 1.87 -7.08
CA ALA A 32 7.88 1.81 -6.46
C ALA A 32 8.43 3.21 -6.23
N ARG A 33 8.17 4.09 -7.17
CA ARG A 33 8.65 5.45 -7.04
C ARG A 33 7.97 6.15 -5.87
N TYR A 34 6.68 5.92 -5.69
CA TYR A 34 5.96 6.50 -4.56
C TYR A 34 6.54 5.99 -3.24
N ARG A 35 6.90 4.71 -3.19
CA ARG A 35 7.51 4.17 -1.99
C ARG A 35 8.84 4.84 -1.70
N GLU A 36 9.65 4.99 -2.72
CA GLU A 36 10.98 5.57 -2.55
C GLU A 36 10.92 7.00 -2.09
N LYS A 37 9.89 7.70 -2.52
CA LYS A 37 9.75 9.09 -2.13
C LYS A 37 9.06 9.25 -0.78
N GLY A 38 8.64 8.15 -0.19
CA GLY A 38 7.98 8.19 1.10
C GLY A 38 6.57 8.71 1.04
N LEU A 39 5.95 8.68 -0.13
CA LEU A 39 4.59 9.15 -0.27
C LEU A 39 3.57 8.17 0.28
N ILE A 40 3.89 6.89 0.23
CA ILE A 40 3.01 5.87 0.77
C ILE A 40 3.83 4.96 1.67
N ARG A 41 3.18 4.43 2.69
CA ARG A 41 3.85 3.53 3.61
C ARG A 41 3.69 2.12 3.14
N TYR A 42 4.67 1.30 3.43
CA TYR A 42 4.61 -0.09 3.06
C TYR A 42 5.23 -0.94 4.16
N TYR A 43 4.89 -2.21 4.14
CA TYR A 43 5.36 -3.16 5.12
C TYR A 43 5.84 -4.40 4.41
N GLN A 44 6.89 -5.00 4.90
CA GLN A 44 7.46 -6.18 4.28
C GLN A 44 7.36 -7.35 5.23
N THR A 45 7.17 -8.53 4.66
CA THR A 45 7.23 -9.74 5.45
C THR A 45 8.65 -10.26 5.38
N ASP A 46 9.01 -11.09 6.33
CA ASP A 46 10.34 -11.64 6.35
C ASP A 46 10.56 -12.66 5.28
N ASP A 47 9.50 -13.30 4.84
CA ASP A 47 9.66 -14.47 4.01
C ASP A 47 10.28 -14.22 2.67
N ASN A 48 9.74 -13.33 1.92
CA ASN A 48 10.25 -13.10 0.59
C ASN A 48 10.30 -11.64 0.21
N GLY A 49 10.27 -10.78 1.19
CA GLY A 49 10.46 -9.36 0.91
C GLY A 49 9.37 -8.70 0.10
N LYS A 50 8.19 -9.29 0.09
CA LYS A 50 7.11 -8.67 -0.63
C LYS A 50 6.63 -7.45 0.11
N ASN A 51 6.19 -6.46 -0.64
CA ASN A 51 5.69 -5.23 -0.07
C ASN A 51 4.18 -5.29 0.05
N PHE A 52 3.68 -4.87 1.20
CA PHE A 52 2.25 -4.83 1.44
C PHE A 52 1.88 -3.46 1.96
N TYR A 53 0.63 -3.12 1.78
CA TYR A 53 0.13 -1.80 2.13
C TYR A 53 -1.19 -1.93 2.87
N ARG A 54 -1.46 -1.00 3.76
CA ARG A 54 -2.72 -0.98 4.50
C ARG A 54 -3.70 -0.12 3.73
N SER A 55 -4.91 -0.62 3.60
CA SER A 55 -5.91 0.09 2.81
C SER A 55 -6.22 1.48 3.33
N SER A 56 -6.25 1.64 4.64
CA SER A 56 -6.57 2.96 5.19
C SER A 56 -5.51 3.98 4.82
N GLU A 57 -4.26 3.58 4.82
CA GLU A 57 -3.19 4.50 4.48
C GLU A 57 -3.23 4.88 3.00
N ILE A 58 -3.60 3.94 2.15
CA ILE A 58 -3.71 4.22 0.74
C ILE A 58 -4.91 5.13 0.49
N GLN A 59 -5.99 4.92 1.23
CA GLN A 59 -7.14 5.79 1.09
C GLN A 59 -6.79 7.22 1.46
N GLU A 60 -6.01 7.40 2.51
CA GLU A 60 -5.58 8.73 2.89
C GLU A 60 -4.77 9.38 1.78
N PHE A 61 -3.87 8.59 1.18
CA PHE A 61 -3.06 9.10 0.10
C PHE A 61 -3.94 9.54 -1.07
N LEU A 62 -4.94 8.74 -1.39
CA LEU A 62 -5.86 9.07 -2.48
C LEU A 62 -6.66 10.32 -2.18
N LEU A 63 -7.09 10.46 -0.96
CA LEU A 63 -7.88 11.63 -0.59
C LEU A 63 -7.06 12.89 -0.72
N LYS A 64 -5.81 12.84 -0.33
CA LYS A 64 -4.96 14.00 -0.44
C LYS A 64 -4.73 14.38 -1.88
N ARG A 65 -4.52 13.39 -2.72
CA ARG A 65 -4.29 13.69 -4.12
C ARG A 65 -5.57 14.11 -4.81
N GLY A 66 -6.66 13.48 -4.45
CA GLY A 66 -7.93 13.78 -5.07
C GLY A 66 -8.42 15.16 -4.79
N LYS A 67 -8.00 15.71 -3.68
CA LYS A 67 -8.42 17.02 -3.37
C LYS A 67 -7.88 18.06 -4.26
N LYS A 68 -6.87 17.75 -4.95
CA LYS A 68 -6.31 18.68 -5.84
C LYS A 68 -7.25 19.13 -6.84
N LYS A 69 -8.10 18.42 -7.18
CA LYS A 69 -8.96 18.78 -8.23
C LYS A 69 -9.87 19.76 -7.90
#